data_06dd1dc8cb189b108408cecfecde4b73
#
_entry.id   06dd1dc8cb189b108408cecfecde4b73
#
_cell.length_a   1.000
_cell.length_b   1.000
_cell.length_c   1.000
_cell.angle_alpha   90.00
_cell.angle_beta   90.00
_cell.angle_gamma   90.00
#
_symmetry.space_group_name_H-M   'P 1'
#
loop_
_entity.id
_entity.type
_entity.pdbx_description
1 polymer ?
#
loop_
_entity_poly.entity_id
_entity_poly.type
_entity_poly.pdbx_seq_one_letter_code
_entity_poly.pdbx_strand_id
1 'polypeptide(L)'
;MKLLWVIMAREKIERKISVIFATDVVGYSKHMETDESETIHNLRECEAILLGLFTKHEGRLFNTGGDSFLAEFPSAVSAVECAVDFQNEIKQRNSLDDTSVKLKFRIGINSGDVVKEKDNLLGDGVNIAA
;
A
#
# COMPACT_ATOMS: atom_id res chain seq x y z
N MET A 1 -12.20 15.23 -35.62
CA MET A 1 -12.07 13.86 -35.09
C MET A 1 -10.96 13.73 -34.06
N LYS A 2 -9.71 14.06 -34.40
CA LYS A 2 -8.59 13.99 -33.42
C LYS A 2 -8.76 14.92 -32.22
N LEU A 3 -9.30 16.12 -32.44
CA LEU A 3 -9.53 17.08 -31.36
C LEU A 3 -10.56 16.61 -30.36
N LEU A 4 -11.67 16.04 -30.85
CA LEU A 4 -12.72 15.49 -30.01
C LEU A 4 -12.20 14.32 -29.16
N TRP A 5 -11.40 13.45 -29.75
CA TRP A 5 -10.80 12.32 -29.04
C TRP A 5 -9.83 12.77 -27.94
N VAL A 6 -9.02 13.80 -28.19
CA VAL A 6 -8.12 14.37 -27.19
C VAL A 6 -8.90 14.99 -26.03
N ILE A 7 -9.97 15.70 -26.32
CA ILE A 7 -10.86 16.31 -25.30
C ILE A 7 -11.48 15.19 -24.44
N MET A 8 -12.02 14.15 -25.05
CA MET A 8 -12.60 13.03 -24.33
C MET A 8 -11.57 12.28 -23.48
N ALA A 9 -10.33 12.11 -23.96
CA ALA A 9 -9.26 11.49 -23.21
C ALA A 9 -8.87 12.32 -21.98
N ARG A 10 -8.85 13.65 -22.10
CA ARG A 10 -8.58 14.58 -20.98
C ARG A 10 -9.64 14.55 -19.91
N GLU A 11 -10.91 14.37 -20.28
CA GLU A 11 -12.03 14.30 -19.34
C GLU A 11 -11.96 13.08 -18.43
N LYS A 12 -11.15 12.06 -18.75
CA LYS A 12 -10.93 10.86 -17.94
C LYS A 12 -9.88 11.04 -16.85
N ILE A 13 -9.16 12.18 -16.85
CA ILE A 13 -8.13 12.49 -15.85
C ILE A 13 -8.74 13.43 -14.82
N GLU A 14 -8.78 12.96 -13.58
CA GLU A 14 -9.31 13.73 -12.45
C GLU A 14 -8.20 14.07 -11.47
N ARG A 15 -8.21 15.30 -10.95
CA ARG A 15 -7.39 15.70 -9.81
C ARG A 15 -8.26 15.65 -8.57
N LYS A 16 -7.69 15.11 -7.48
CA LYS A 16 -8.38 15.10 -6.19
C LYS A 16 -7.38 15.11 -5.05
N ILE A 17 -7.86 15.48 -3.87
CA ILE A 17 -7.11 15.30 -2.62
C ILE A 17 -7.43 13.91 -2.12
N SER A 18 -6.40 13.14 -1.80
CA SER A 18 -6.58 11.77 -1.31
C SER A 18 -5.64 11.49 -0.15
N VAL A 19 -6.04 10.57 0.71
CA VAL A 19 -5.19 10.03 1.77
C VAL A 19 -4.55 8.75 1.24
N ILE A 20 -3.24 8.77 1.13
CA ILE A 20 -2.45 7.65 0.61
C ILE A 20 -1.74 6.94 1.75
N PHE A 21 -1.87 5.63 1.76
CA PHE A 21 -1.16 4.71 2.64
C PHE A 21 -0.16 3.95 1.79
N ALA A 22 1.10 3.98 2.18
CA ALA A 22 2.16 3.25 1.48
C ALA A 22 2.92 2.39 2.48
N THR A 23 3.18 1.15 2.14
CA THR A 23 3.96 0.24 2.99
C THR A 23 4.91 -0.61 2.16
N ASP A 24 6.04 -0.93 2.76
CA ASP A 24 7.00 -1.89 2.22
C ASP A 24 7.71 -2.63 3.36
N VAL A 25 8.45 -3.68 2.99
CA VAL A 25 9.21 -4.49 3.93
C VAL A 25 10.58 -3.88 4.18
N VAL A 26 10.95 -3.74 5.43
CA VAL A 26 12.29 -3.30 5.83
C VAL A 26 13.32 -4.36 5.41
N GLY A 27 14.29 -3.97 4.59
CA GLY A 27 15.37 -4.86 4.17
C GLY A 27 14.92 -6.03 3.30
N TYR A 28 13.94 -5.82 2.44
CA TYR A 28 13.36 -6.88 1.59
C TYR A 28 14.42 -7.59 0.75
N SER A 29 15.32 -6.85 0.10
CA SER A 29 16.36 -7.44 -0.74
C SER A 29 17.25 -8.39 0.04
N LYS A 30 17.60 -8.04 1.27
CA LYS A 30 18.41 -8.87 2.14
C LYS A 30 17.68 -10.15 2.56
N HIS A 31 16.40 -10.05 2.88
CA HIS A 31 15.58 -11.22 3.17
C HIS A 31 15.52 -12.16 1.96
N MET A 32 15.33 -11.61 0.77
CA MET A 32 15.28 -12.39 -0.47
C MET A 32 16.61 -13.10 -0.76
N GLU A 33 17.73 -12.44 -0.50
CA GLU A 33 19.05 -13.05 -0.67
C GLU A 33 19.30 -14.18 0.33
N THR A 34 18.78 -14.05 1.54
CA THR A 34 19.00 -15.02 2.62
C THR A 34 18.13 -16.27 2.44
N ASP A 35 16.83 -16.10 2.19
CA ASP A 35 15.89 -17.18 1.99
C ASP A 35 14.69 -16.68 1.17
N GLU A 36 14.78 -16.84 -0.13
CA GLU A 36 13.78 -16.34 -1.07
C GLU A 36 12.40 -16.97 -0.86
N SER A 37 12.34 -18.30 -0.79
CA SER A 37 11.08 -19.03 -0.67
C SER A 37 10.34 -18.68 0.62
N GLU A 38 11.04 -18.65 1.73
CA GLU A 38 10.46 -18.35 3.04
C GLU A 38 10.04 -16.89 3.13
N THR A 39 10.82 -15.98 2.53
CA THR A 39 10.47 -14.56 2.48
C THR A 39 9.18 -14.34 1.69
N ILE A 40 9.06 -14.95 0.52
CA ILE A 40 7.84 -14.83 -0.30
C ILE A 40 6.64 -15.42 0.44
N HIS A 41 6.80 -16.59 1.06
CA HIS A 41 5.73 -17.22 1.82
C HIS A 41 5.22 -16.31 2.96
N ASN A 42 6.14 -15.77 3.75
CA ASN A 42 5.80 -14.86 4.84
C ASN A 42 5.19 -13.55 4.33
N LEU A 43 5.70 -13.03 3.20
CA LEU A 43 5.14 -11.83 2.59
C LEU A 43 3.67 -12.04 2.19
N ARG A 44 3.34 -13.19 1.60
CA ARG A 44 1.96 -13.51 1.20
C ARG A 44 1.02 -13.62 2.41
N GLU A 45 1.49 -14.16 3.52
CA GLU A 45 0.70 -14.21 4.76
C GLU A 45 0.46 -12.81 5.34
N CYS A 46 1.50 -11.96 5.36
CA CYS A 46 1.37 -10.58 5.81
C CYS A 46 0.47 -9.77 4.87
N GLU A 47 0.55 -9.99 3.57
CA GLU A 47 -0.33 -9.37 2.58
C GLU A 47 -1.80 -9.71 2.86
N ALA A 48 -2.11 -10.95 3.17
CA ALA A 48 -3.47 -11.37 3.50
C ALA A 48 -4.02 -10.62 4.71
N ILE A 49 -3.19 -10.43 5.74
CA ILE A 49 -3.54 -9.63 6.93
C ILE A 49 -3.82 -8.19 6.51
N LEU A 50 -2.93 -7.60 5.71
CA LEU A 50 -3.04 -6.22 5.26
C LEU A 50 -4.32 -5.98 4.45
N LEU A 51 -4.62 -6.87 3.50
CA LEU A 51 -5.82 -6.75 2.67
C LEU A 51 -7.11 -6.87 3.49
N GLY A 52 -7.12 -7.73 4.50
CA GLY A 52 -8.24 -7.82 5.44
C GLY A 52 -8.45 -6.54 6.23
N LEU A 53 -7.37 -5.89 6.66
CA LEU A 53 -7.42 -4.62 7.37
C LEU A 53 -7.81 -3.46 6.45
N PHE A 54 -7.39 -3.47 5.18
CA PHE A 54 -7.86 -2.49 4.20
C PHE A 54 -9.39 -2.56 4.08
N THR A 55 -9.94 -3.76 3.95
CA THR A 55 -11.40 -3.94 3.89
C THR A 55 -12.08 -3.42 5.15
N LYS A 56 -11.54 -3.73 6.32
CA LYS A 56 -12.10 -3.28 7.61
C LYS A 56 -12.12 -1.76 7.74
N HIS A 57 -11.08 -1.07 7.28
CA HIS A 57 -10.92 0.37 7.40
C HIS A 57 -11.29 1.15 6.14
N GLU A 58 -11.95 0.49 5.18
CA GLU A 58 -12.40 1.09 3.93
C GLU A 58 -11.27 1.60 3.02
N GLY A 59 -10.10 0.98 3.14
CA GLY A 59 -8.97 1.25 2.26
C GLY A 59 -9.13 0.54 0.93
N ARG A 60 -8.70 1.19 -0.15
CA ARG A 60 -8.71 0.64 -1.49
C ARG A 60 -7.29 0.48 -2.01
N LEU A 61 -6.85 -0.76 -2.16
CA LEU A 61 -5.57 -1.05 -2.79
C LEU A 61 -5.61 -0.63 -4.26
N PHE A 62 -4.67 0.20 -4.70
CA PHE A 62 -4.62 0.62 -6.09
C PHE A 62 -3.31 0.28 -6.80
N ASN A 63 -2.26 -0.10 -6.07
CA ASN A 63 -1.01 -0.49 -6.69
C ASN A 63 -0.23 -1.45 -5.78
N THR A 64 0.45 -2.41 -6.41
CA THR A 64 1.38 -3.33 -5.74
C THR A 64 2.63 -3.47 -6.59
N GLY A 65 3.76 -3.71 -5.96
CA GLY A 65 5.01 -3.95 -6.66
C GLY A 65 6.00 -4.64 -5.73
N GLY A 66 6.24 -5.93 -5.94
CA GLY A 66 7.11 -6.71 -5.08
C GLY A 66 6.60 -6.74 -3.64
N ASP A 67 7.28 -6.04 -2.75
CA ASP A 67 6.92 -5.91 -1.34
C ASP A 67 6.15 -4.63 -1.01
N SER A 68 5.84 -3.81 -2.02
CA SER A 68 5.16 -2.51 -1.85
C SER A 68 3.67 -2.62 -2.06
N PHE A 69 2.91 -1.91 -1.21
CA PHE A 69 1.46 -1.85 -1.30
C PHE A 69 1.01 -0.39 -1.12
N LEU A 70 0.21 0.09 -2.06
CA LEU A 70 -0.34 1.45 -2.04
C LEU A 70 -1.86 1.39 -1.98
N ALA A 71 -2.44 2.09 -1.03
CA ALA A 71 -3.89 2.16 -0.87
C ALA A 71 -4.35 3.60 -0.61
N GLU A 72 -5.58 3.90 -1.00
CA GLU A 72 -6.21 5.15 -0.60
C GLU A 72 -7.25 4.89 0.47
N PHE A 73 -7.44 5.88 1.35
CA PHE A 73 -8.40 5.80 2.45
C PHE A 73 -9.34 6.99 2.42
N PRO A 74 -10.55 6.84 2.97
CA PRO A 74 -11.53 7.94 3.02
C PRO A 74 -11.11 9.07 3.95
N SER A 75 -10.22 8.79 4.94
CA SER A 75 -9.74 9.79 5.88
C SER A 75 -8.36 9.44 6.40
N ALA A 76 -7.65 10.44 6.91
CA ALA A 76 -6.36 10.23 7.57
C ALA A 76 -6.53 9.37 8.84
N VAL A 77 -7.63 9.54 9.56
CA VAL A 77 -7.91 8.76 10.77
C VAL A 77 -8.03 7.27 10.43
N SER A 78 -8.82 6.91 9.41
CA SER A 78 -8.95 5.50 9.03
C SER A 78 -7.64 4.89 8.56
N ALA A 79 -6.82 5.66 7.84
CA ALA A 79 -5.50 5.21 7.40
C ALA A 79 -4.57 4.94 8.60
N VAL A 80 -4.54 5.84 9.58
CA VAL A 80 -3.71 5.68 10.79
C VAL A 80 -4.19 4.50 11.62
N GLU A 81 -5.50 4.35 11.80
CA GLU A 81 -6.06 3.20 12.54
C GLU A 81 -5.67 1.88 11.86
N CYS A 82 -5.75 1.83 10.54
CA CYS A 82 -5.32 0.66 9.78
C CYS A 82 -3.83 0.37 9.98
N ALA A 83 -2.99 1.41 9.93
CA ALA A 83 -1.55 1.26 10.13
C ALA A 83 -1.22 0.71 11.52
N VAL A 84 -1.87 1.22 12.56
CA VAL A 84 -1.68 0.75 13.94
C VAL A 84 -2.12 -0.70 14.07
N ASP A 85 -3.29 -1.05 13.56
CA ASP A 85 -3.78 -2.42 13.59
C ASP A 85 -2.84 -3.37 12.86
N PHE A 86 -2.36 -2.98 11.70
CA PHE A 86 -1.42 -3.79 10.92
C PHE A 86 -0.10 -4.01 11.68
N GLN A 87 0.49 -2.95 12.22
CA GLN A 87 1.74 -3.07 12.97
C GLN A 87 1.57 -3.96 14.22
N ASN A 88 0.45 -3.84 14.90
CA ASN A 88 0.16 -4.69 16.06
C ASN A 88 0.00 -6.15 15.66
N GLU A 89 -0.70 -6.44 14.57
CA GLU A 89 -0.87 -7.80 14.06
C GLU A 89 0.45 -8.43 13.62
N ILE A 90 1.30 -7.67 12.93
CA ILE A 90 2.61 -8.15 12.52
C ILE A 90 3.51 -8.42 13.72
N LYS A 91 3.49 -7.52 14.70
CA LYS A 91 4.26 -7.71 15.94
C LYS A 91 3.82 -8.97 16.68
N GLN A 92 2.52 -9.20 16.81
CA GLN A 92 1.97 -10.38 17.45
C GLN A 92 2.35 -11.64 16.67
N ARG A 93 2.20 -11.63 15.36
CA ARG A 93 2.58 -12.74 14.50
C ARG A 93 4.07 -13.08 14.66
N ASN A 94 4.95 -12.10 14.66
CA ASN A 94 6.37 -12.29 14.79
C ASN A 94 6.80 -12.82 16.17
N SER A 95 5.99 -12.58 17.20
CA SER A 95 6.27 -13.08 18.55
C SER A 95 5.80 -14.53 18.77
N LEU A 96 4.79 -14.97 18.03
CA LEU A 96 4.17 -16.29 18.19
C LEU A 96 4.72 -17.33 17.22
N ASP A 97 5.33 -16.91 16.14
CA ASP A 97 5.76 -17.78 15.05
C ASP A 97 7.22 -18.20 15.23
N ASP A 98 7.50 -19.48 14.95
CA ASP A 98 8.85 -20.04 14.97
C ASP A 98 9.59 -19.82 13.63
N THR A 99 9.00 -19.09 12.69
CA THR A 99 9.62 -18.84 11.40
C THR A 99 10.95 -18.11 11.56
N SER A 100 11.93 -18.48 10.75
CA SER A 100 13.25 -17.82 10.71
C SER A 100 13.18 -16.43 10.07
N VAL A 101 12.14 -16.16 9.26
CA VAL A 101 11.94 -14.88 8.57
C VAL A 101 10.85 -14.10 9.25
N LYS A 102 11.24 -13.03 9.94
CA LYS A 102 10.31 -12.12 10.63
C LYS A 102 10.32 -10.78 9.90
N LEU A 103 9.30 -10.57 9.08
CA LEU A 103 9.20 -9.34 8.30
C LEU A 103 8.75 -8.17 9.16
N LYS A 104 9.35 -7.01 8.93
CA LYS A 104 8.95 -5.74 9.51
C LYS A 104 8.56 -4.80 8.38
N PHE A 105 7.57 -3.97 8.63
CA PHE A 105 7.01 -3.08 7.62
C PHE A 105 7.20 -1.62 8.01
N ARG A 106 7.51 -0.79 7.01
CA ARG A 106 7.46 0.66 7.13
C ARG A 106 6.13 1.12 6.55
N ILE A 107 5.53 2.13 7.15
CA ILE A 107 4.28 2.70 6.66
C ILE A 107 4.43 4.23 6.58
N GLY A 108 4.07 4.78 5.43
CA GLY A 108 3.94 6.21 5.23
C GLY A 108 2.49 6.56 4.89
N ILE A 109 1.99 7.64 5.48
CA ILE A 109 0.65 8.14 5.20
C ILE A 109 0.77 9.61 4.84
N ASN A 110 0.13 9.99 3.74
CA ASN A 110 0.12 11.38 3.29
C ASN A 110 -1.25 11.76 2.74
N SER A 111 -1.70 12.97 3.06
CA SER A 111 -2.87 13.57 2.44
C SER A 111 -2.40 14.63 1.45
N GLY A 112 -2.72 14.49 0.20
CA GLY A 112 -2.27 15.42 -0.82
C GLY A 112 -2.95 15.25 -2.16
N ASP A 113 -2.54 16.10 -3.10
CA ASP A 113 -3.06 16.09 -4.46
C ASP A 113 -2.59 14.86 -5.23
N VAL A 114 -3.52 14.18 -5.84
CA VAL A 114 -3.25 13.04 -6.71
C VAL A 114 -4.00 13.20 -8.03
N VAL A 115 -3.49 12.56 -9.06
CA VAL A 115 -4.16 12.43 -10.35
C VAL A 115 -4.75 11.03 -10.41
N LYS A 116 -6.06 10.96 -10.57
CA LYS A 116 -6.75 9.69 -10.76
C LYS A 116 -6.76 9.35 -12.24
N GLU A 117 -6.17 8.21 -12.60
CA GLU A 117 -6.18 7.68 -13.94
C GLU A 117 -6.68 6.25 -13.89
N LYS A 118 -7.92 6.02 -14.31
CA LYS A 118 -8.64 4.75 -14.12
C LYS A 118 -8.67 4.37 -12.63
N ASP A 119 -8.10 3.23 -12.25
CA ASP A 119 -8.07 2.76 -10.86
C ASP A 119 -6.77 3.10 -10.14
N ASN A 120 -5.83 3.79 -10.82
CA ASN A 120 -4.55 4.15 -10.26
C ASN A 120 -4.51 5.62 -9.81
N LEU A 121 -3.63 5.92 -8.86
CA LEU A 121 -3.37 7.27 -8.38
C LEU A 121 -1.91 7.62 -8.61
N LEU A 122 -1.66 8.81 -9.16
CA LEU A 122 -0.34 9.30 -9.52
C LEU A 122 -0.12 10.69 -8.91
N GLY A 123 1.14 11.08 -8.79
CA GLY A 123 1.54 12.43 -8.42
C GLY A 123 2.33 12.52 -7.12
N ASP A 124 2.63 13.74 -6.71
CA ASP A 124 3.48 14.02 -5.55
C ASP A 124 2.91 13.49 -4.24
N GLY A 125 1.58 13.52 -4.08
CA GLY A 125 0.93 12.97 -2.88
C GLY A 125 1.23 11.50 -2.66
N VAL A 126 1.29 10.72 -3.72
CA VAL A 126 1.65 9.30 -3.68
C VAL A 126 3.13 9.13 -3.37
N ASN A 127 4.00 9.90 -4.03
CA ASN A 127 5.45 9.82 -3.86
C ASN A 127 5.88 10.20 -2.43
N ILE A 128 5.23 11.17 -1.82
CA ILE A 128 5.53 11.59 -0.45
C ILE A 128 5.16 10.47 0.55
N ALA A 129 4.04 9.77 0.34
CA ALA A 129 3.65 8.64 1.18
C ALA A 129 4.62 7.46 1.02
N ALA A 130 5.01 7.20 -0.21
CA ALA A 130 5.93 6.11 -0.51
C ALA A 130 7.35 6.42 -0.05
#